data_eb9095ba86b0361f5b5a899b823d7743
#
_entry.id   eb9095ba86b0361f5b5a899b823d7743
#
_cell.length_a   1.000
_cell.length_b   1.000
_cell.length_c   1.000
_cell.angle_alpha   90.00
_cell.angle_beta   90.00
_cell.angle_gamma   90.00
#
_symmetry.space_group_name_H-M   'P 1'
#
loop_
_entity.id
_entity.type
_entity.pdbx_description
1 polymer ?
#
loop_
_entity_poly.entity_id
_entity_poly.type
_entity_poly.pdbx_seq_one_letter_code
_entity_poly.pdbx_strand_id
1 'polypeptide(L)'
;SPIDAAKAIAVMATNPGDYWDYMVRGTGGGRPVSVTPLPVVAITTTAGTGTEADPWTVISNAATGEKFGFGIDGTFPVLAVVDPELMLTVPRDYTVFQGFDALFHSLEGYLANIATPISDIFALKAVSLIAENLPAAVFDGGDIAARENMALANTLSGMVESTSGCISEHALEHILSGVYKNLPHGAGLIMLSVAYFSKIAEKHTSDDRLVELAKALGNKNAKTPEDFIAALQKLQQACGSDKLKMSDYGIEKERLREFAAAAKTQNALSFRLDPCDLSIADCAEIYERSYR
;
A
#
# COMPACT_ATOMS: atom_id res chain seq x y z
N SER A 1 -6.90 -9.59 0.59
CA SER A 1 -8.32 -9.21 0.46
C SER A 1 -9.14 -10.37 -0.12
N PRO A 2 -10.48 -10.42 0.07
CA PRO A 2 -11.31 -11.45 -0.58
C PRO A 2 -11.20 -11.43 -2.13
N ILE A 3 -11.02 -10.24 -2.73
CA ILE A 3 -10.84 -10.10 -4.18
C ILE A 3 -9.49 -10.72 -4.60
N ASP A 4 -8.42 -10.52 -3.85
CA ASP A 4 -7.13 -11.18 -4.11
C ASP A 4 -7.26 -12.70 -4.06
N ALA A 5 -7.96 -13.21 -3.04
CA ALA A 5 -8.25 -14.65 -2.97
C ALA A 5 -9.06 -15.14 -4.17
N ALA A 6 -10.06 -14.36 -4.63
CA ALA A 6 -10.84 -14.70 -5.83
C ALA A 6 -9.97 -14.75 -7.10
N LYS A 7 -9.06 -13.79 -7.27
CA LYS A 7 -8.09 -13.79 -8.38
C LYS A 7 -7.18 -15.02 -8.31
N ALA A 8 -6.64 -15.34 -7.12
CA ALA A 8 -5.81 -16.53 -6.92
C ALA A 8 -6.59 -17.84 -7.24
N ILE A 9 -7.84 -17.95 -6.77
CA ILE A 9 -8.74 -19.06 -7.08
C ILE A 9 -8.99 -19.14 -8.60
N ALA A 10 -9.20 -18.01 -9.27
CA ALA A 10 -9.41 -17.97 -10.72
C ALA A 10 -8.20 -18.52 -11.50
N VAL A 11 -6.98 -18.25 -11.05
CA VAL A 11 -5.74 -18.84 -11.60
C VAL A 11 -5.73 -20.34 -11.36
N MET A 12 -5.98 -20.79 -10.10
CA MET A 12 -5.88 -22.19 -9.72
C MET A 12 -7.00 -23.08 -10.28
N ALA A 13 -8.13 -22.48 -10.65
CA ALA A 13 -9.23 -23.21 -11.29
C ALA A 13 -8.88 -23.71 -12.70
N THR A 14 -7.91 -23.10 -13.36
CA THR A 14 -7.52 -23.44 -14.74
C THR A 14 -6.07 -23.93 -14.85
N ASN A 15 -5.25 -23.75 -13.84
CA ASN A 15 -3.83 -24.08 -13.86
C ASN A 15 -3.48 -25.04 -12.72
N PRO A 16 -2.62 -26.06 -12.95
CA PRO A 16 -2.33 -27.12 -11.97
C PRO A 16 -1.26 -26.69 -10.96
N GLY A 17 -1.22 -27.37 -9.82
CA GLY A 17 -0.21 -27.21 -8.78
C GLY A 17 -0.69 -26.37 -7.60
N ASP A 18 0.22 -25.70 -6.91
CA ASP A 18 -0.04 -24.76 -5.83
C ASP A 18 0.10 -23.33 -6.36
N TYR A 19 -0.61 -22.37 -5.74
CA TYR A 19 -0.52 -20.97 -6.12
C TYR A 19 0.91 -20.43 -5.97
N TRP A 20 1.65 -20.92 -4.98
CA TRP A 20 3.04 -20.54 -4.74
C TRP A 20 4.00 -20.95 -5.86
N ASP A 21 3.64 -21.99 -6.67
CA ASP A 21 4.41 -22.36 -7.85
C ASP A 21 4.51 -21.23 -8.88
N TYR A 22 3.52 -20.34 -8.92
CA TYR A 22 3.44 -19.22 -9.87
C TYR A 22 4.09 -17.93 -9.33
N MET A 23 4.32 -17.85 -8.02
CA MET A 23 4.97 -16.71 -7.39
C MET A 23 6.40 -16.55 -7.88
N VAL A 24 6.78 -15.35 -8.33
CA VAL A 24 8.11 -15.05 -8.90
C VAL A 24 9.11 -14.53 -7.88
N ARG A 25 8.72 -14.47 -6.59
CA ARG A 25 9.53 -13.92 -5.49
C ARG A 25 9.72 -14.95 -4.39
N GLY A 26 10.74 -14.75 -3.55
CA GLY A 26 11.02 -15.58 -2.39
C GLY A 26 11.21 -17.05 -2.77
N THR A 27 10.51 -17.94 -2.06
CA THR A 27 10.52 -19.40 -2.30
C THR A 27 9.55 -19.83 -3.41
N GLY A 28 8.98 -18.88 -4.15
CA GLY A 28 8.06 -19.19 -5.26
C GLY A 28 8.74 -19.87 -6.44
N GLY A 29 7.97 -20.66 -7.19
CA GLY A 29 8.47 -21.47 -8.31
C GLY A 29 8.67 -20.70 -9.60
N GLY A 30 8.12 -19.49 -9.76
CA GLY A 30 8.20 -18.70 -10.99
C GLY A 30 7.56 -19.34 -12.22
N ARG A 31 6.63 -20.28 -12.00
CA ARG A 31 5.94 -21.01 -13.07
C ARG A 31 5.05 -20.04 -13.87
N PRO A 32 5.08 -20.06 -15.21
CA PRO A 32 4.16 -19.26 -16.00
C PRO A 32 2.72 -19.76 -15.92
N VAL A 33 1.75 -18.86 -15.87
CA VAL A 33 0.33 -19.18 -16.02
C VAL A 33 0.08 -19.50 -17.48
N SER A 34 -0.22 -20.76 -17.79
CA SER A 34 -0.33 -21.27 -19.17
C SER A 34 -1.74 -21.22 -19.73
N VAL A 35 -2.75 -21.27 -18.85
CA VAL A 35 -4.16 -21.22 -19.22
C VAL A 35 -4.78 -19.97 -18.63
N THR A 36 -5.54 -19.23 -19.43
CA THR A 36 -6.22 -18.00 -18.99
C THR A 36 -7.04 -18.28 -17.73
N PRO A 37 -6.89 -17.49 -16.66
CA PRO A 37 -7.70 -17.58 -15.45
C PRO A 37 -9.20 -17.40 -15.73
N LEU A 38 -10.04 -17.85 -14.82
CA LEU A 38 -11.47 -17.55 -14.90
C LEU A 38 -11.69 -16.03 -14.76
N PRO A 39 -12.72 -15.44 -15.42
CA PRO A 39 -13.04 -14.03 -15.26
C PRO A 39 -13.47 -13.73 -13.82
N VAL A 40 -12.96 -12.64 -13.27
CA VAL A 40 -13.28 -12.15 -11.91
C VAL A 40 -14.20 -10.95 -12.01
N VAL A 41 -15.31 -10.99 -11.26
CA VAL A 41 -16.15 -9.81 -10.98
C VAL A 41 -15.81 -9.35 -9.56
N ALA A 42 -15.35 -8.12 -9.42
CA ALA A 42 -15.01 -7.54 -8.13
C ALA A 42 -16.15 -6.64 -7.64
N ILE A 43 -16.64 -6.91 -6.44
CA ILE A 43 -17.58 -6.03 -5.71
C ILE A 43 -16.85 -5.59 -4.45
N THR A 44 -16.35 -4.36 -4.44
CA THR A 44 -15.52 -3.89 -3.34
C THR A 44 -16.38 -3.46 -2.15
N THR A 45 -15.97 -3.87 -0.95
CA THR A 45 -16.68 -3.55 0.32
C THR A 45 -15.80 -2.75 1.26
N THR A 46 -14.60 -2.37 0.81
CA THR A 46 -13.59 -1.63 1.57
C THR A 46 -12.85 -0.66 0.67
N ALA A 47 -12.29 0.41 1.22
CA ALA A 47 -11.53 1.41 0.49
C ALA A 47 -10.08 1.43 1.02
N GLY A 48 -9.21 0.61 0.44
CA GLY A 48 -7.80 0.47 0.84
C GLY A 48 -6.94 -0.13 -0.26
N THR A 49 -7.24 -1.35 -0.64
CA THR A 49 -6.38 -2.16 -1.52
C THR A 49 -6.41 -1.77 -3.01
N GLY A 50 -7.44 -1.05 -3.46
CA GLY A 50 -7.59 -0.74 -4.89
C GLY A 50 -7.71 -1.94 -5.84
N THR A 51 -7.76 -3.15 -5.29
CA THR A 51 -7.62 -4.42 -6.05
C THR A 51 -8.74 -4.69 -7.07
N GLU A 52 -9.83 -3.92 -7.04
CA GLU A 52 -10.84 -3.93 -8.09
C GLU A 52 -10.35 -3.29 -9.39
N ALA A 53 -9.26 -2.49 -9.34
CA ALA A 53 -8.70 -1.76 -10.48
C ALA A 53 -7.27 -2.19 -10.85
N ASP A 54 -6.76 -3.27 -10.23
CA ASP A 54 -5.42 -3.80 -10.48
C ASP A 54 -5.44 -5.32 -10.74
N PRO A 55 -4.34 -5.92 -11.23
CA PRO A 55 -4.24 -7.36 -11.44
C PRO A 55 -3.72 -8.10 -10.20
N TRP A 56 -3.28 -7.41 -9.16
CA TRP A 56 -2.50 -8.00 -8.08
C TRP A 56 -3.32 -8.88 -7.15
N THR A 57 -2.69 -9.94 -6.67
CA THR A 57 -3.14 -10.78 -5.57
C THR A 57 -2.02 -10.84 -4.55
N VAL A 58 -2.23 -10.29 -3.36
CA VAL A 58 -1.25 -10.37 -2.28
C VAL A 58 -1.59 -11.53 -1.37
N ILE A 59 -0.74 -12.56 -1.36
CA ILE A 59 -0.94 -13.81 -0.62
C ILE A 59 0.21 -14.02 0.35
N SER A 60 -0.13 -14.46 1.56
CA SER A 60 0.85 -14.85 2.58
C SER A 60 1.03 -16.37 2.60
N ASN A 61 2.27 -16.83 2.57
CA ASN A 61 2.62 -18.21 2.82
C ASN A 61 2.80 -18.42 4.33
N ALA A 62 1.84 -19.08 4.95
CA ALA A 62 1.86 -19.30 6.40
C ALA A 62 3.02 -20.18 6.90
N ALA A 63 3.59 -21.02 6.02
CA ALA A 63 4.70 -21.90 6.38
C ALA A 63 6.06 -21.17 6.39
N THR A 64 6.24 -20.20 5.50
CA THR A 64 7.51 -19.45 5.36
C THR A 64 7.47 -18.04 5.94
N GLY A 65 6.28 -17.50 6.23
CA GLY A 65 6.08 -16.11 6.65
C GLY A 65 6.27 -15.09 5.51
N GLU A 66 6.38 -15.56 4.26
CA GLU A 66 6.51 -14.70 3.10
C GLU A 66 5.15 -14.12 2.68
N LYS A 67 5.14 -12.87 2.22
CA LYS A 67 3.96 -12.17 1.72
C LYS A 67 4.32 -11.42 0.44
N PHE A 68 3.75 -11.85 -0.69
CA PHE A 68 4.06 -11.28 -2.00
C PHE A 68 2.83 -11.08 -2.86
N GLY A 69 2.93 -10.07 -3.74
CA GLY A 69 1.97 -9.83 -4.81
C GLY A 69 2.36 -10.62 -6.07
N PHE A 70 1.34 -11.17 -6.73
CA PHE A 70 1.41 -11.75 -8.06
C PHE A 70 0.25 -11.24 -8.90
N GLY A 71 0.49 -10.95 -10.17
CA GLY A 71 -0.54 -10.49 -11.09
C GLY A 71 -0.11 -10.66 -12.54
N ILE A 72 -1.10 -10.88 -13.39
CA ILE A 72 -0.99 -10.92 -14.85
C ILE A 72 -2.18 -10.21 -15.47
N ASP A 73 -2.16 -9.91 -16.76
CA ASP A 73 -3.31 -9.26 -17.43
C ASP A 73 -4.63 -10.01 -17.23
N GLY A 74 -4.57 -11.35 -17.20
CA GLY A 74 -5.74 -12.22 -16.99
C GLY A 74 -6.32 -12.19 -15.57
N THR A 75 -5.66 -11.57 -14.60
CA THR A 75 -6.17 -11.41 -13.23
C THR A 75 -6.81 -10.05 -12.96
N PHE A 76 -6.81 -9.11 -13.93
CA PHE A 76 -7.67 -7.93 -13.81
C PHE A 76 -9.14 -8.35 -13.72
N PRO A 77 -9.93 -7.77 -12.82
CA PRO A 77 -11.38 -7.95 -12.84
C PRO A 77 -11.96 -7.50 -14.17
N VAL A 78 -12.84 -8.33 -14.76
CA VAL A 78 -13.56 -7.96 -16.00
C VAL A 78 -14.69 -6.97 -15.73
N LEU A 79 -15.11 -6.86 -14.47
CA LEU A 79 -16.09 -5.89 -13.99
C LEU A 79 -15.75 -5.55 -12.54
N ALA A 80 -15.73 -4.26 -12.23
CA ALA A 80 -15.62 -3.74 -10.87
C ALA A 80 -16.92 -3.00 -10.51
N VAL A 81 -17.51 -3.36 -9.36
CA VAL A 81 -18.65 -2.66 -8.77
C VAL A 81 -18.16 -1.96 -7.52
N VAL A 82 -18.26 -0.65 -7.52
CA VAL A 82 -17.81 0.22 -6.41
C VAL A 82 -19.04 0.94 -5.86
N ASP A 83 -19.63 0.35 -4.83
CA ASP A 83 -20.82 0.88 -4.16
C ASP A 83 -20.43 1.33 -2.74
N PRO A 84 -20.42 2.66 -2.45
CA PRO A 84 -20.03 3.18 -1.16
C PRO A 84 -20.98 2.76 -0.03
N GLU A 85 -22.23 2.38 -0.31
CA GLU A 85 -23.15 1.88 0.70
C GLU A 85 -22.66 0.56 1.34
N LEU A 86 -21.93 -0.27 0.59
CA LEU A 86 -21.33 -1.50 1.10
C LEU A 86 -20.17 -1.24 2.10
N MET A 87 -19.69 0.00 2.17
CA MET A 87 -18.59 0.40 3.05
C MET A 87 -19.05 1.05 4.36
N LEU A 88 -20.35 1.33 4.52
CA LEU A 88 -20.90 2.03 5.70
C LEU A 88 -20.69 1.27 7.01
N THR A 89 -20.57 -0.05 6.95
CA THR A 89 -20.38 -0.90 8.14
C THR A 89 -18.92 -1.19 8.46
N VAL A 90 -17.96 -0.64 7.70
CA VAL A 90 -16.54 -0.82 7.98
C VAL A 90 -16.17 -0.17 9.30
N PRO A 91 -15.62 -0.93 10.28
CA PRO A 91 -15.25 -0.39 11.58
C PRO A 91 -14.21 0.75 11.46
N ARG A 92 -14.23 1.65 12.44
CA ARG A 92 -13.38 2.85 12.48
C ARG A 92 -11.90 2.54 12.24
N ASP A 93 -11.33 1.57 12.96
CA ASP A 93 -9.91 1.27 12.84
C ASP A 93 -9.55 0.72 11.46
N TYR A 94 -10.42 -0.11 10.87
CA TYR A 94 -10.24 -0.56 9.50
C TYR A 94 -10.43 0.57 8.47
N THR A 95 -11.34 1.53 8.73
CA THR A 95 -11.44 2.74 7.90
C THR A 95 -10.13 3.51 7.89
N VAL A 96 -9.49 3.67 9.05
CA VAL A 96 -8.16 4.30 9.16
C VAL A 96 -7.12 3.51 8.38
N PHE A 97 -6.95 2.21 8.68
CA PHE A 97 -5.89 1.40 8.08
C PHE A 97 -6.02 1.32 6.56
N GLN A 98 -7.22 1.12 6.06
CA GLN A 98 -7.48 1.04 4.63
C GLN A 98 -7.33 2.39 3.92
N GLY A 99 -7.82 3.48 4.53
CA GLY A 99 -7.66 4.81 3.95
C GLY A 99 -6.20 5.23 3.82
N PHE A 100 -5.36 4.86 4.80
CA PHE A 100 -3.91 5.07 4.69
C PHE A 100 -3.25 4.11 3.70
N ASP A 101 -3.72 2.88 3.55
CA ASP A 101 -3.25 1.94 2.55
C ASP A 101 -3.44 2.52 1.13
N ALA A 102 -4.66 2.98 0.80
CA ALA A 102 -4.92 3.67 -0.46
C ALA A 102 -4.07 4.95 -0.64
N LEU A 103 -3.82 5.67 0.46
CA LEU A 103 -2.93 6.83 0.42
C LEU A 103 -1.51 6.42 0.02
N PHE A 104 -0.94 5.40 0.65
CA PHE A 104 0.42 4.97 0.38
C PHE A 104 0.58 4.36 -1.01
N HIS A 105 -0.38 3.61 -1.53
CA HIS A 105 -0.41 3.20 -2.94
C HIS A 105 -0.23 4.41 -3.87
N SER A 106 -0.96 5.50 -3.58
CA SER A 106 -0.88 6.73 -4.39
C SER A 106 0.42 7.51 -4.19
N LEU A 107 0.90 7.63 -2.94
CA LEU A 107 2.16 8.31 -2.64
C LEU A 107 3.36 7.59 -3.25
N GLU A 108 3.42 6.27 -3.07
CA GLU A 108 4.49 5.44 -3.60
C GLU A 108 4.48 5.40 -5.13
N GLY A 109 3.32 5.17 -5.74
CA GLY A 109 3.22 5.17 -7.19
C GLY A 109 3.49 6.54 -7.82
N TYR A 110 3.20 7.65 -7.12
CA TYR A 110 3.60 8.97 -7.54
C TYR A 110 5.13 9.16 -7.47
N LEU A 111 5.79 8.66 -6.42
CA LEU A 111 7.24 8.77 -6.25
C LEU A 111 8.04 7.75 -7.05
N ALA A 112 7.42 6.70 -7.58
CA ALA A 112 8.09 5.66 -8.34
C ALA A 112 8.84 6.23 -9.56
N ASN A 113 10.04 5.72 -9.84
CA ASN A 113 10.86 6.19 -10.96
C ASN A 113 10.29 5.85 -12.35
N ILE A 114 9.23 5.03 -12.39
CA ILE A 114 8.47 4.69 -13.60
C ILE A 114 7.14 5.44 -13.69
N ALA A 115 6.86 6.36 -12.76
CA ALA A 115 5.67 7.18 -12.78
C ALA A 115 5.58 8.00 -14.09
N THR A 116 4.36 8.20 -14.56
CA THR A 116 4.05 8.90 -15.80
C THR A 116 3.07 10.04 -15.54
N PRO A 117 2.95 11.02 -16.44
CA PRO A 117 1.93 12.06 -16.29
C PRO A 117 0.49 11.53 -16.13
N ILE A 118 0.19 10.34 -16.64
CA ILE A 118 -1.13 9.71 -16.48
C ILE A 118 -1.29 9.14 -15.07
N SER A 119 -0.31 8.37 -14.57
CA SER A 119 -0.36 7.86 -13.19
C SER A 119 -0.35 9.00 -12.18
N ASP A 120 0.35 10.10 -12.46
CA ASP A 120 0.42 11.28 -11.59
C ASP A 120 -0.95 11.94 -11.40
N ILE A 121 -1.78 12.01 -12.46
CA ILE A 121 -3.14 12.55 -12.38
C ILE A 121 -3.98 11.72 -11.41
N PHE A 122 -3.92 10.40 -11.50
CA PHE A 122 -4.66 9.51 -10.60
C PHE A 122 -4.14 9.63 -9.16
N ALA A 123 -2.83 9.62 -8.98
CA ALA A 123 -2.19 9.67 -7.67
C ALA A 123 -2.53 10.97 -6.92
N LEU A 124 -2.32 12.13 -7.54
CA LEU A 124 -2.58 13.42 -6.90
C LEU A 124 -4.07 13.62 -6.61
N LYS A 125 -4.96 13.11 -7.48
CA LYS A 125 -6.39 13.16 -7.23
C LYS A 125 -6.78 12.25 -6.05
N ALA A 126 -6.26 11.02 -5.99
CA ALA A 126 -6.52 10.11 -4.88
C ALA A 126 -6.01 10.69 -3.55
N VAL A 127 -4.78 11.19 -3.50
CA VAL A 127 -4.19 11.85 -2.32
C VAL A 127 -5.07 12.99 -1.82
N SER A 128 -5.54 13.86 -2.73
CA SER A 128 -6.41 15.00 -2.36
C SER A 128 -7.74 14.53 -1.79
N LEU A 129 -8.39 13.54 -2.43
CA LEU A 129 -9.66 12.99 -1.96
C LEU A 129 -9.51 12.34 -0.57
N ILE A 130 -8.43 11.59 -0.34
CA ILE A 130 -8.16 10.95 0.95
C ILE A 130 -7.91 12.00 2.03
N ALA A 131 -7.07 13.00 1.76
CA ALA A 131 -6.77 14.06 2.72
C ALA A 131 -8.02 14.84 3.15
N GLU A 132 -8.95 15.07 2.23
CA GLU A 132 -10.17 15.82 2.46
C GLU A 132 -11.26 14.98 3.16
N ASN A 133 -11.32 13.67 2.93
CA ASN A 133 -12.49 12.86 3.32
C ASN A 133 -12.18 11.76 4.35
N LEU A 134 -10.94 11.26 4.45
CA LEU A 134 -10.61 10.21 5.41
C LEU A 134 -10.92 10.61 6.86
N PRO A 135 -10.57 11.83 7.35
CA PRO A 135 -10.92 12.23 8.70
C PRO A 135 -12.43 12.21 8.96
N ALA A 136 -13.25 12.62 7.98
CA ALA A 136 -14.72 12.59 8.10
C ALA A 136 -15.24 11.15 8.16
N ALA A 137 -14.79 10.27 7.25
CA ALA A 137 -15.17 8.86 7.24
C ALA A 137 -14.73 8.10 8.51
N VAL A 138 -13.61 8.51 9.14
CA VAL A 138 -13.13 7.97 10.42
C VAL A 138 -13.96 8.47 11.61
N PHE A 139 -14.38 9.74 11.56
CA PHE A 139 -15.21 10.35 12.61
C PHE A 139 -16.65 9.82 12.57
N ASP A 140 -17.23 9.77 11.39
CA ASP A 140 -18.58 9.22 11.13
C ASP A 140 -18.53 8.20 9.99
N GLY A 141 -18.53 6.92 10.35
CA GLY A 141 -18.56 5.82 9.37
C GLY A 141 -19.81 5.77 8.50
N GLY A 142 -20.88 6.46 8.91
CA GLY A 142 -22.14 6.60 8.19
C GLY A 142 -22.19 7.78 7.21
N ASP A 143 -21.16 8.63 7.15
CA ASP A 143 -21.06 9.71 6.16
C ASP A 143 -20.88 9.14 4.76
N ILE A 144 -22.01 9.01 4.03
CA ILE A 144 -22.02 8.44 2.68
C ILE A 144 -21.19 9.27 1.68
N ALA A 145 -21.16 10.59 1.82
CA ALA A 145 -20.40 11.46 0.93
C ALA A 145 -18.90 11.26 1.14
N ALA A 146 -18.44 11.13 2.39
CA ALA A 146 -17.06 10.78 2.69
C ALA A 146 -16.72 9.37 2.18
N ARG A 147 -17.59 8.37 2.37
CA ARG A 147 -17.41 7.01 1.86
C ARG A 147 -17.32 6.96 0.33
N GLU A 148 -18.15 7.71 -0.39
CA GLU A 148 -18.12 7.81 -1.85
C GLU A 148 -16.77 8.36 -2.34
N ASN A 149 -16.28 9.43 -1.73
CA ASN A 149 -14.98 10.00 -2.08
C ASN A 149 -13.82 9.06 -1.72
N MET A 150 -13.90 8.33 -0.60
CA MET A 150 -12.90 7.33 -0.24
C MET A 150 -12.94 6.13 -1.19
N ALA A 151 -14.11 5.68 -1.63
CA ALA A 151 -14.26 4.61 -2.62
C ALA A 151 -13.64 5.01 -3.98
N LEU A 152 -13.93 6.23 -4.45
CA LEU A 152 -13.29 6.76 -5.66
C LEU A 152 -11.77 6.85 -5.51
N ALA A 153 -11.29 7.36 -4.39
CA ALA A 153 -9.85 7.46 -4.13
C ALA A 153 -9.17 6.08 -4.14
N ASN A 154 -9.81 5.08 -3.54
CA ASN A 154 -9.34 3.69 -3.55
C ASN A 154 -9.20 3.13 -4.97
N THR A 155 -10.22 3.31 -5.81
CA THR A 155 -10.16 2.86 -7.21
C THR A 155 -9.04 3.57 -7.99
N LEU A 156 -8.88 4.88 -7.78
CA LEU A 156 -7.77 5.64 -8.38
C LEU A 156 -6.40 5.13 -7.89
N SER A 157 -6.29 4.77 -6.60
CA SER A 157 -5.07 4.19 -6.04
C SER A 157 -4.72 2.84 -6.67
N GLY A 158 -5.72 1.98 -6.93
CA GLY A 158 -5.51 0.73 -7.68
C GLY A 158 -5.06 0.97 -9.12
N MET A 159 -5.57 2.03 -9.79
CA MET A 159 -5.08 2.44 -11.11
C MET A 159 -3.62 2.93 -11.05
N VAL A 160 -3.23 3.63 -9.98
CA VAL A 160 -1.83 4.03 -9.74
C VAL A 160 -0.95 2.80 -9.57
N GLU A 161 -1.37 1.85 -8.74
CA GLU A 161 -0.64 0.61 -8.48
C GLU A 161 -0.45 -0.21 -9.77
N SER A 162 -1.47 -0.24 -10.64
CA SER A 162 -1.40 -0.91 -11.94
C SER A 162 -0.43 -0.26 -12.92
N THR A 163 -0.22 1.06 -12.83
CA THR A 163 0.52 1.84 -13.84
C THR A 163 1.92 2.23 -13.40
N SER A 164 2.16 2.42 -12.11
CA SER A 164 3.46 2.82 -11.56
C SER A 164 3.92 1.97 -10.36
N GLY A 165 3.04 1.12 -9.82
CA GLY A 165 3.36 0.16 -8.76
C GLY A 165 3.58 0.79 -7.39
N CYS A 166 3.91 -0.08 -6.42
CA CYS A 166 4.40 0.32 -5.10
C CYS A 166 5.92 0.25 -5.04
N ILE A 167 6.53 1.11 -4.26
CA ILE A 167 7.96 1.14 -4.02
C ILE A 167 8.33 0.41 -2.70
N SER A 168 9.40 0.79 -2.04
CA SER A 168 9.92 -0.04 -0.96
C SER A 168 9.23 0.12 0.40
N GLU A 169 8.32 1.09 0.60
CA GLU A 169 7.54 1.18 1.84
C GLU A 169 6.68 -0.08 2.05
N HIS A 170 5.91 -0.46 1.02
CA HIS A 170 5.14 -1.71 1.04
C HIS A 170 6.03 -2.94 1.21
N ALA A 171 7.22 -2.95 0.59
CA ALA A 171 8.15 -4.05 0.74
C ALA A 171 8.66 -4.21 2.18
N LEU A 172 8.94 -3.11 2.87
CA LEU A 172 9.30 -3.11 4.29
C LEU A 172 8.14 -3.61 5.15
N GLU A 173 6.92 -3.13 4.90
CA GLU A 173 5.75 -3.55 5.65
C GLU A 173 5.43 -5.04 5.47
N HIS A 174 5.52 -5.57 4.24
CA HIS A 174 5.22 -6.97 3.95
C HIS A 174 6.08 -7.94 4.76
N ILE A 175 7.33 -7.59 5.08
CA ILE A 175 8.17 -8.39 5.97
C ILE A 175 7.58 -8.45 7.38
N LEU A 176 7.09 -7.31 7.89
CA LEU A 176 6.50 -7.27 9.24
C LEU A 176 5.19 -8.08 9.28
N SER A 177 4.23 -7.78 8.42
CA SER A 177 2.93 -8.47 8.42
C SER A 177 2.99 -9.91 7.92
N GLY A 178 4.02 -10.29 7.19
CA GLY A 178 4.31 -11.69 6.85
C GLY A 178 4.67 -12.52 8.09
N VAL A 179 5.40 -11.94 9.04
CA VAL A 179 5.82 -12.57 10.29
C VAL A 179 4.77 -12.39 11.39
N TYR A 180 4.30 -11.17 11.61
CA TYR A 180 3.35 -10.82 12.68
C TYR A 180 1.92 -10.79 12.16
N LYS A 181 1.25 -11.92 12.20
CA LYS A 181 -0.10 -12.14 11.62
C LYS A 181 -1.21 -11.29 12.26
N ASN A 182 -0.98 -10.77 13.46
CA ASN A 182 -1.88 -9.84 14.16
C ASN A 182 -1.67 -8.38 13.77
N LEU A 183 -0.67 -8.07 12.94
CA LEU A 183 -0.42 -6.72 12.43
C LEU A 183 -1.31 -6.45 11.22
N PRO A 184 -2.29 -5.54 11.31
CA PRO A 184 -3.02 -5.08 10.14
C PRO A 184 -2.07 -4.35 9.19
N HIS A 185 -2.16 -4.65 7.89
CA HIS A 185 -1.26 -4.11 6.86
C HIS A 185 -1.16 -2.58 6.90
N GLY A 186 -2.29 -1.89 6.84
CA GLY A 186 -2.29 -0.42 6.88
C GLY A 186 -1.75 0.16 8.19
N ALA A 187 -1.86 -0.57 9.34
CA ALA A 187 -1.22 -0.14 10.59
C ALA A 187 0.30 -0.20 10.48
N GLY A 188 0.84 -1.25 9.84
CA GLY A 188 2.27 -1.39 9.56
C GLY A 188 2.78 -0.24 8.69
N LEU A 189 2.11 0.06 7.59
CA LEU A 189 2.43 1.19 6.71
C LEU A 189 2.42 2.53 7.46
N ILE A 190 1.35 2.83 8.23
CA ILE A 190 1.25 4.06 9.02
C ILE A 190 2.46 4.22 9.95
N MET A 191 2.86 3.14 10.64
CA MET A 191 3.98 3.20 11.57
C MET A 191 5.33 3.45 10.88
N LEU A 192 5.51 2.97 9.65
CA LEU A 192 6.74 3.14 8.87
C LEU A 192 6.80 4.49 8.17
N SER A 193 5.68 5.02 7.71
CA SER A 193 5.57 6.07 6.71
C SER A 193 6.38 7.33 7.02
N VAL A 194 6.29 7.87 8.23
CA VAL A 194 6.98 9.11 8.60
C VAL A 194 8.50 8.94 8.49
N ALA A 195 9.05 7.84 9.00
CA ALA A 195 10.48 7.57 8.92
C ALA A 195 10.92 7.26 7.48
N TYR A 196 10.10 6.49 6.75
CA TYR A 196 10.35 6.13 5.35
C TYR A 196 10.43 7.37 4.45
N PHE A 197 9.37 8.17 4.42
CA PHE A 197 9.35 9.36 3.57
C PHE A 197 10.34 10.44 4.02
N SER A 198 10.65 10.53 5.33
CA SER A 198 11.76 11.39 5.81
C SER A 198 13.09 10.92 5.21
N LYS A 199 13.34 9.61 5.13
CA LYS A 199 14.54 9.07 4.50
C LYS A 199 14.59 9.39 2.99
N ILE A 200 13.46 9.31 2.28
CA ILE A 200 13.37 9.74 0.87
C ILE A 200 13.69 11.23 0.73
N ALA A 201 13.13 12.09 1.61
CA ALA A 201 13.40 13.52 1.62
C ALA A 201 14.89 13.84 1.86
N GLU A 202 15.53 13.14 2.80
CA GLU A 202 16.98 13.27 3.08
C GLU A 202 17.88 12.94 1.87
N LYS A 203 17.39 12.20 0.89
CA LYS A 203 18.13 11.86 -0.34
C LYS A 203 18.06 12.96 -1.42
N HIS A 204 17.14 13.90 -1.31
CA HIS A 204 16.97 15.05 -2.22
C HIS A 204 16.82 14.70 -3.71
N THR A 205 16.25 13.53 -4.01
CA THR A 205 16.04 13.08 -5.40
C THR A 205 14.64 13.39 -5.93
N SER A 206 13.71 13.78 -5.04
CA SER A 206 12.28 13.93 -5.37
C SER A 206 11.66 15.15 -4.67
N ASP A 207 12.43 16.18 -4.37
CA ASP A 207 11.99 17.35 -3.58
C ASP A 207 10.75 18.00 -4.17
N ASP A 208 10.73 18.28 -5.48
CA ASP A 208 9.57 18.89 -6.15
C ASP A 208 8.32 18.02 -6.05
N ARG A 209 8.48 16.69 -6.19
CA ARG A 209 7.35 15.75 -6.09
C ARG A 209 6.81 15.68 -4.66
N LEU A 210 7.68 15.70 -3.64
CA LEU A 210 7.27 15.77 -2.23
C LEU A 210 6.51 17.07 -1.93
N VAL A 211 6.95 18.19 -2.48
CA VAL A 211 6.23 19.48 -2.36
C VAL A 211 4.84 19.42 -3.01
N GLU A 212 4.71 18.76 -4.17
CA GLU A 212 3.40 18.59 -4.82
C GLU A 212 2.49 17.66 -3.99
N LEU A 213 3.00 16.58 -3.42
CA LEU A 213 2.27 15.73 -2.49
C LEU A 213 1.82 16.48 -1.23
N ALA A 214 2.67 17.36 -0.67
CA ALA A 214 2.28 18.23 0.44
C ALA A 214 1.09 19.12 0.10
N LYS A 215 1.08 19.67 -1.13
CA LYS A 215 -0.05 20.49 -1.62
C LYS A 215 -1.31 19.65 -1.82
N ALA A 216 -1.18 18.43 -2.32
CA ALA A 216 -2.30 17.50 -2.45
C ALA A 216 -2.87 17.09 -1.08
N LEU A 217 -2.02 16.92 -0.05
CA LEU A 217 -2.41 16.70 1.34
C LEU A 217 -3.01 17.94 2.03
N GLY A 218 -3.19 19.06 1.31
CA GLY A 218 -3.85 20.26 1.80
C GLY A 218 -2.92 21.41 2.23
N ASN A 219 -1.60 21.22 2.28
CA ASN A 219 -0.64 22.32 2.52
C ASN A 219 -0.36 23.10 1.24
N LYS A 220 -1.31 23.95 0.83
CA LYS A 220 -1.21 24.74 -0.42
C LYS A 220 0.03 25.66 -0.50
N ASN A 221 0.67 25.96 0.64
CA ASN A 221 1.83 26.83 0.74
C ASN A 221 3.16 26.07 0.85
N ALA A 222 3.14 24.74 0.69
CA ALA A 222 4.32 23.87 0.78
C ALA A 222 5.43 24.35 -0.19
N LYS A 223 6.67 24.32 0.30
CA LYS A 223 7.86 24.75 -0.43
C LYS A 223 9.04 23.80 -0.28
N THR A 224 9.02 22.95 0.74
CA THR A 224 10.10 22.03 1.06
C THR A 224 9.59 20.60 1.25
N PRO A 225 10.44 19.57 1.11
CA PRO A 225 10.06 18.18 1.40
C PRO A 225 9.52 17.96 2.81
N GLU A 226 10.01 18.71 3.79
CA GLU A 226 9.57 18.62 5.20
C GLU A 226 8.11 19.05 5.36
N ASP A 227 7.61 19.93 4.50
CA ASP A 227 6.20 20.32 4.47
C ASP A 227 5.29 19.12 4.17
N PHE A 228 5.77 18.16 3.36
CA PHE A 228 5.05 16.91 3.11
C PHE A 228 5.02 16.03 4.36
N ILE A 229 6.15 15.86 5.04
CA ILE A 229 6.22 15.07 6.28
C ILE A 229 5.26 15.66 7.34
N ALA A 230 5.26 16.97 7.48
CA ALA A 230 4.35 17.66 8.40
C ALA A 230 2.87 17.48 8.01
N ALA A 231 2.53 17.52 6.72
CA ALA A 231 1.18 17.30 6.23
C ALA A 231 0.71 15.85 6.47
N LEU A 232 1.58 14.86 6.23
CA LEU A 232 1.30 13.44 6.50
C LEU A 232 1.06 13.20 8.01
N GLN A 233 1.93 13.73 8.87
CA GLN A 233 1.75 13.64 10.32
C GLN A 233 0.45 14.29 10.79
N LYS A 234 0.07 15.43 10.22
CA LYS A 234 -1.19 16.10 10.52
C LYS A 234 -2.40 15.22 10.15
N LEU A 235 -2.35 14.54 9.00
CA LEU A 235 -3.42 13.62 8.60
C LEU A 235 -3.49 12.42 9.54
N GLN A 236 -2.36 11.83 9.93
CA GLN A 236 -2.31 10.76 10.93
C GLN A 236 -2.93 11.20 12.26
N GLN A 237 -2.60 12.40 12.75
CA GLN A 237 -3.19 12.97 13.96
C GLN A 237 -4.71 13.17 13.84
N ALA A 238 -5.18 13.70 12.70
CA ALA A 238 -6.61 13.90 12.45
C ALA A 238 -7.40 12.59 12.46
N CYS A 239 -6.79 11.48 12.04
CA CYS A 239 -7.39 10.15 12.07
C CYS A 239 -7.12 9.38 13.39
N GLY A 240 -6.28 9.92 14.29
CA GLY A 240 -5.91 9.29 15.57
C GLY A 240 -4.96 8.09 15.42
N SER A 241 -4.26 7.99 14.30
CA SER A 241 -3.33 6.88 13.99
C SER A 241 -1.86 7.16 14.36
N ASP A 242 -1.55 8.37 14.79
CA ASP A 242 -0.23 8.82 15.22
C ASP A 242 0.31 8.11 16.48
N LYS A 243 -0.55 7.38 17.19
CA LYS A 243 -0.25 6.67 18.45
C LYS A 243 0.06 5.18 18.27
N LEU A 244 -0.04 4.65 17.06
CA LEU A 244 0.29 3.25 16.77
C LEU A 244 1.75 2.94 17.12
N LYS A 245 2.00 1.76 17.71
CA LYS A 245 3.33 1.32 18.13
C LYS A 245 3.62 -0.09 17.65
N MET A 246 4.81 -0.32 17.15
CA MET A 246 5.27 -1.65 16.75
C MET A 246 5.26 -2.64 17.90
N SER A 247 5.62 -2.18 19.12
CA SER A 247 5.61 -2.99 20.32
C SER A 247 4.24 -3.55 20.70
N ASP A 248 3.14 -2.84 20.36
CA ASP A 248 1.77 -3.31 20.64
C ASP A 248 1.38 -4.53 19.79
N TYR A 249 2.08 -4.75 18.68
CA TYR A 249 1.90 -5.91 17.79
C TYR A 249 2.94 -7.01 18.04
N GLY A 250 3.78 -6.86 19.05
CA GLY A 250 4.81 -7.82 19.43
C GLY A 250 6.03 -7.82 18.52
N ILE A 251 6.24 -6.76 17.73
CA ILE A 251 7.43 -6.62 16.89
C ILE A 251 8.66 -6.43 17.79
N GLU A 252 9.64 -7.30 17.59
CA GLU A 252 10.87 -7.34 18.40
C GLU A 252 11.91 -6.39 17.83
N LYS A 253 12.37 -5.44 18.66
CA LYS A 253 13.34 -4.42 18.26
C LYS A 253 14.65 -5.02 17.75
N GLU A 254 15.07 -6.11 18.35
CA GLU A 254 16.32 -6.82 18.06
C GLU A 254 16.34 -7.41 16.64
N ARG A 255 15.16 -7.66 16.04
CA ARG A 255 15.00 -8.24 14.71
C ARG A 255 14.95 -7.21 13.58
N LEU A 256 14.88 -5.92 13.88
CA LEU A 256 14.66 -4.88 12.85
C LEU A 256 15.73 -4.90 11.74
N ARG A 257 16.99 -5.21 12.07
CA ARG A 257 18.07 -5.35 11.09
C ARG A 257 17.93 -6.59 10.21
N GLU A 258 17.46 -7.70 10.78
CA GLU A 258 17.11 -8.91 10.03
C GLU A 258 16.02 -8.60 9.01
N PHE A 259 14.96 -7.91 9.45
CA PHE A 259 13.86 -7.52 8.57
C PHE A 259 14.29 -6.56 7.45
N ALA A 260 15.19 -5.61 7.73
CA ALA A 260 15.75 -4.71 6.71
C ALA A 260 16.52 -5.48 5.62
N ALA A 261 17.32 -6.46 6.00
CA ALA A 261 18.05 -7.31 5.07
C ALA A 261 17.09 -8.20 4.26
N ALA A 262 16.07 -8.78 4.91
CA ALA A 262 15.05 -9.59 4.27
C ALA A 262 14.24 -8.77 3.25
N ALA A 263 13.81 -7.55 3.60
CA ALA A 263 13.08 -6.67 2.70
C ALA A 263 13.85 -6.39 1.41
N LYS A 264 15.10 -5.95 1.53
CA LYS A 264 15.96 -5.62 0.37
C LYS A 264 16.22 -6.84 -0.52
N THR A 265 16.35 -8.03 0.08
CA THR A 265 16.69 -9.27 -0.65
C THR A 265 15.47 -9.87 -1.34
N GLN A 266 14.35 -9.97 -0.63
CA GLN A 266 13.14 -10.64 -1.12
C GLN A 266 12.29 -9.76 -2.04
N ASN A 267 12.39 -8.42 -1.92
CA ASN A 267 11.60 -7.46 -2.67
C ASN A 267 12.45 -6.52 -3.54
N ALA A 268 13.56 -7.01 -4.07
CA ALA A 268 14.49 -6.21 -4.89
C ALA A 268 13.81 -5.43 -6.04
N LEU A 269 12.70 -5.93 -6.58
CA LEU A 269 11.95 -5.24 -7.63
C LEU A 269 11.32 -3.94 -7.12
N SER A 270 10.68 -3.93 -5.94
CA SER A 270 10.10 -2.71 -5.36
C SER A 270 11.17 -1.66 -5.08
N PHE A 271 12.32 -2.07 -4.56
CA PHE A 271 13.45 -1.16 -4.35
C PHE A 271 14.06 -0.58 -5.65
N ARG A 272 13.90 -1.26 -6.79
CA ARG A 272 14.31 -0.71 -8.09
C ARG A 272 13.39 0.39 -8.59
N LEU A 273 12.17 0.45 -8.07
CA LEU A 273 11.19 1.48 -8.40
C LEU A 273 11.35 2.73 -7.52
N ASP A 274 12.12 2.65 -6.44
CA ASP A 274 12.38 3.81 -5.57
C ASP A 274 12.98 4.98 -6.36
N PRO A 275 12.67 6.22 -5.97
CA PRO A 275 13.26 7.40 -6.57
C PRO A 275 14.73 7.60 -6.19
N CYS A 276 15.24 6.83 -5.23
CA CYS A 276 16.64 6.83 -4.77
C CYS A 276 17.07 5.42 -4.34
N ASP A 277 18.37 5.20 -4.23
CA ASP A 277 18.85 3.95 -3.64
C ASP A 277 18.75 3.99 -2.11
N LEU A 278 18.07 3.00 -1.55
CA LEU A 278 18.00 2.73 -0.11
C LEU A 278 18.84 1.50 0.21
N SER A 279 19.92 1.69 0.95
CA SER A 279 20.76 0.60 1.43
C SER A 279 20.06 -0.20 2.54
N ILE A 280 20.58 -1.39 2.88
CA ILE A 280 20.12 -2.16 4.05
C ILE A 280 20.24 -1.33 5.33
N ALA A 281 21.28 -0.48 5.44
CA ALA A 281 21.45 0.41 6.59
C ALA A 281 20.36 1.49 6.64
N ASP A 282 19.97 2.08 5.51
CA ASP A 282 18.84 3.02 5.44
C ASP A 282 17.53 2.34 5.86
N CYS A 283 17.28 1.11 5.39
CA CYS A 283 16.10 0.33 5.78
C CYS A 283 16.07 0.02 7.28
N ALA A 284 17.20 -0.36 7.85
CA ALA A 284 17.33 -0.60 9.30
C ALA A 284 17.06 0.68 10.10
N GLU A 285 17.58 1.82 9.63
CA GLU A 285 17.33 3.12 10.25
C GLU A 285 15.84 3.53 10.16
N ILE A 286 15.17 3.27 9.04
CA ILE A 286 13.71 3.48 8.89
C ILE A 286 12.96 2.71 9.97
N TYR A 287 13.23 1.42 10.13
CA TYR A 287 12.60 0.60 11.17
C TYR A 287 12.93 1.11 12.58
N GLU A 288 14.19 1.46 12.85
CA GLU A 288 14.64 1.95 14.16
C GLU A 288 13.96 3.28 14.54
N ARG A 289 13.81 4.22 13.57
CA ARG A 289 13.09 5.49 13.76
C ARG A 289 11.57 5.28 13.92
N SER A 290 11.01 4.24 13.33
CA SER A 290 9.59 3.89 13.42
C SER A 290 9.24 3.16 14.71
N TYR A 291 10.21 2.55 15.38
CA TYR A 291 9.97 1.72 16.55
C TYR A 291 9.56 2.53 17.77
N ARG A 292 8.37 2.25 18.28
CA ARG A 292 7.83 2.82 19.52
C ARG A 292 7.20 1.74 20.37
#